data_f5027f6278fb411a5162a011e03596e8
#
_entry.id   f5027f6278fb411a5162a011e03596e8
#
_cell.length_a   1.000
_cell.length_b   1.000
_cell.length_c   1.000
_cell.angle_alpha   90.00
_cell.angle_beta   90.00
_cell.angle_gamma   90.00
#
_symmetry.space_group_name_H-M   'P 1'
#
loop_
_entity.id
_entity.type
_entity.pdbx_description
1 polymer ?
#
loop_
_entity_poly.entity_id
_entity_poly.type
_entity_poly.pdbx_seq_one_letter_code
_entity_poly.pdbx_strand_id
1 'polypeptide(L)' 'MNIDQLSVNTLRFLSVEAIQTAKSGHPGLPMGAAPAAYALWARNLKINPADSNWADRDRFILSAGHGSALLYSLLHLF' A
#
# COMPACT_ATOMS: atom_id res chain seq x y z
N MET A 1 -1.44 -6.25 20.08
CA MET A 1 -1.55 -5.73 18.71
C MET A 1 -2.39 -6.68 17.88
N ASN A 2 -3.42 -6.19 17.21
CA ASN A 2 -4.23 -7.04 16.33
C ASN A 2 -3.67 -7.08 14.92
N ILE A 3 -4.27 -7.90 14.05
CA ILE A 3 -3.79 -8.06 12.68
C ILE A 3 -3.90 -6.76 11.88
N ASP A 4 -4.91 -5.94 12.13
CA ASP A 4 -5.08 -4.68 11.43
C ASP A 4 -3.93 -3.71 11.77
N GLN A 5 -3.61 -3.57 13.05
CA GLN A 5 -2.50 -2.71 13.48
C GLN A 5 -1.17 -3.25 12.97
N LEU A 6 -0.98 -4.56 13.01
CA LEU A 6 0.24 -5.17 12.48
C LEU A 6 0.40 -4.90 11.00
N SER A 7 -0.68 -5.04 10.23
CA SER A 7 -0.65 -4.81 8.78
C SER A 7 -0.38 -3.35 8.45
N VAL A 8 -1.03 -2.42 9.14
CA VAL A 8 -0.80 -0.98 8.94
C VAL A 8 0.65 -0.61 9.25
N ASN A 9 1.17 -1.11 10.38
CA ASN A 9 2.55 -0.84 10.77
C ASN A 9 3.54 -1.48 9.79
N THR A 10 3.21 -2.64 9.25
CA THR A 10 4.03 -3.29 8.23
C THR A 10 4.10 -2.46 6.95
N LEU A 11 2.96 -1.91 6.49
CA LEU A 11 2.93 -1.01 5.35
C LEU A 11 3.81 0.22 5.58
N ARG A 12 3.71 0.82 6.77
CA ARG A 12 4.52 1.97 7.13
C ARG A 12 6.00 1.63 7.12
N PHE A 13 6.35 0.53 7.76
CA PHE A 13 7.74 0.08 7.85
C PHE A 13 8.34 -0.23 6.48
N LEU A 14 7.61 -0.97 5.64
CA LEU A 14 8.06 -1.29 4.28
C LEU A 14 8.28 -0.03 3.45
N SER A 15 7.37 0.94 3.58
CA SER A 15 7.48 2.20 2.86
C SER A 15 8.73 2.98 3.28
N VAL A 16 8.96 3.11 4.57
CA VAL A 16 10.13 3.82 5.11
C VAL A 16 11.41 3.10 4.72
N GLU A 17 11.43 1.79 4.80
CA GLU A 17 12.59 0.98 4.44
C GLU A 17 12.93 1.13 2.95
N ALA A 18 11.93 1.11 2.09
CA ALA A 18 12.11 1.31 0.65
C ALA A 18 12.70 2.69 0.36
N ILE A 19 12.18 3.73 1.02
CA ILE A 19 12.66 5.10 0.86
C ILE A 19 14.10 5.22 1.35
N GLN A 20 14.40 4.63 2.50
CA GLN A 20 15.74 4.65 3.08
C GLN A 20 16.75 3.94 2.17
N THR A 21 16.39 2.79 1.65
CA THR A 21 17.25 2.02 0.74
C THR A 21 17.50 2.75 -0.56
N ALA A 22 16.46 3.35 -1.14
CA ALA A 22 16.57 4.11 -2.37
C ALA A 22 17.20 5.49 -2.17
N LYS A 23 17.27 5.96 -0.92
CA LYS A 23 17.71 7.32 -0.55
C LYS A 23 16.91 8.39 -1.29
N SER A 24 15.64 8.10 -1.56
CA SER A 24 14.74 8.96 -2.32
C SER A 24 13.30 8.59 -2.00
N GLY A 25 12.43 9.57 -1.92
CA GLY A 25 11.01 9.38 -1.70
C GLY A 25 10.49 10.21 -0.55
N HIS A 26 9.16 10.26 -0.45
CA HIS A 26 8.47 11.08 0.55
C HIS A 26 7.77 10.17 1.56
N PRO A 27 8.17 10.17 2.85
CA PRO A 27 7.58 9.26 3.83
C PRO A 27 6.23 9.73 4.39
N GLY A 28 5.91 11.01 4.27
CA GLY A 28 4.73 11.58 4.91
C GLY A 28 3.42 10.93 4.47
N LEU A 29 3.21 10.79 3.16
CA LEU A 29 2.00 10.17 2.65
C LEU A 29 1.88 8.69 3.02
N PRO A 30 2.90 7.86 2.85
CA PRO A 30 2.82 6.46 3.29
C PRO A 30 2.51 6.32 4.78
N MET A 31 3.11 7.16 5.62
CA MET A 31 2.87 7.10 7.06
C MET A 31 1.45 7.53 7.42
N GLY A 32 0.95 8.61 6.80
CA GLY A 32 -0.38 9.14 7.09
C GLY A 32 -1.52 8.37 6.45
N ALA A 33 -1.32 7.87 5.23
CA ALA A 33 -2.37 7.22 4.46
C ALA A 33 -2.44 5.70 4.68
N ALA A 34 -1.48 5.09 5.36
CA ALA A 34 -1.44 3.64 5.52
C ALA A 34 -2.73 3.05 6.12
N PRO A 35 -3.35 3.62 7.17
CA PRO A 35 -4.60 3.06 7.69
C PRO A 35 -5.73 3.06 6.67
N ALA A 36 -5.92 4.16 5.94
CA ALA A 36 -6.96 4.25 4.92
C ALA A 36 -6.72 3.29 3.76
N ALA A 37 -5.48 3.21 3.30
CA ALA A 37 -5.09 2.30 2.24
C ALA A 37 -5.29 0.84 2.65
N TYR A 38 -4.92 0.49 3.86
CA TYR A 38 -5.14 -0.86 4.37
C TYR A 38 -6.61 -1.21 4.38
N ALA A 39 -7.46 -0.33 4.92
CA ALA A 39 -8.90 -0.59 4.98
C ALA A 39 -9.50 -0.78 3.58
N LEU A 40 -9.06 0.01 2.60
CA LEU A 40 -9.52 -0.12 1.23
C LEU A 40 -9.09 -1.46 0.63
N TRP A 41 -7.80 -1.78 0.70
CA TRP A 41 -7.24 -2.97 0.05
C TRP A 41 -7.65 -4.27 0.73
N ALA A 42 -7.70 -4.28 2.06
CA ALA A 42 -7.99 -5.51 2.80
C ALA A 42 -9.47 -5.87 2.80
N ARG A 43 -10.36 -4.89 2.75
CA ARG A 43 -11.79 -5.12 3.04
C ARG A 43 -12.75 -4.67 1.97
N ASN A 44 -12.34 -3.82 1.03
CA ASN A 44 -13.26 -3.21 0.09
C ASN A 44 -12.90 -3.44 -1.37
N LEU A 45 -11.62 -3.51 -1.68
CA LEU A 45 -11.15 -3.59 -3.07
C LEU A 45 -11.35 -4.99 -3.62
N LYS A 46 -11.98 -5.08 -4.79
CA LYS A 46 -12.15 -6.36 -5.51
C LYS A 46 -10.96 -6.56 -6.43
N ILE A 47 -10.03 -7.42 -6.02
CA ILE A 47 -8.84 -7.73 -6.81
C ILE A 47 -8.61 -9.24 -6.81
N ASN A 48 -7.87 -9.71 -7.82
CA ASN A 48 -7.39 -11.07 -7.89
C ASN A 48 -5.91 -11.05 -8.25
N PRO A 49 -5.02 -11.17 -7.27
CA PRO A 49 -3.57 -11.14 -7.54
C PRO A 49 -3.09 -12.23 -8.49
N ALA A 50 -3.82 -13.36 -8.57
CA ALA A 50 -3.48 -14.45 -9.48
C ALA A 50 -3.82 -14.12 -10.94
N ASP A 51 -4.72 -13.15 -11.18
CA ASP A 51 -5.10 -12.70 -12.51
C ASP A 51 -5.23 -11.16 -12.51
N SER A 52 -4.12 -10.49 -12.74
CA SER A 52 -4.07 -9.03 -12.71
C SER A 52 -4.86 -8.37 -13.85
N ASN A 53 -5.29 -9.15 -14.84
CA ASN A 53 -6.07 -8.65 -15.97
C ASN A 53 -7.56 -8.99 -15.87
N TRP A 54 -8.01 -9.49 -14.72
CA TRP A 54 -9.42 -9.80 -14.51
C TRP A 54 -10.27 -8.55 -14.76
N ALA A 55 -11.23 -8.69 -15.69
CA ALA A 55 -11.99 -7.54 -16.20
C ALA A 55 -12.88 -6.88 -15.14
N ASP A 56 -13.37 -7.65 -14.18
CA ASP A 56 -14.28 -7.17 -13.14
C ASP A 56 -13.55 -6.65 -11.88
N ARG A 57 -12.25 -6.52 -11.96
CA ARG A 57 -11.45 -6.02 -10.83
C ARG A 57 -11.69 -4.55 -10.58
N ASP A 58 -11.58 -4.14 -9.32
CA ASP A 58 -11.47 -2.73 -8.97
C ASP A 58 -10.12 -2.20 -9.44
N ARG A 59 -10.09 -0.94 -9.82
CA ARG A 59 -8.88 -0.28 -10.32
C ARG A 59 -8.45 0.79 -9.35
N PHE A 60 -7.26 0.60 -8.80
CA PHE A 60 -6.66 1.55 -7.88
C PHE A 60 -5.66 2.42 -8.64
N ILE A 61 -5.78 3.73 -8.49
CA ILE A 61 -4.87 4.68 -9.11
C ILE A 61 -4.38 5.63 -8.02
N LEU A 62 -3.06 5.66 -7.83
CA LEU A 62 -2.43 6.59 -6.89
C LEU A 62 -2.08 7.87 -7.63
N SER A 63 -2.85 8.93 -7.40
CA SER A 63 -2.58 10.22 -8.03
C SER A 63 -1.39 10.94 -7.41
N ALA A 64 -1.10 10.69 -6.14
CA ALA A 64 0.03 11.28 -5.44
C ALA A 64 1.29 10.44 -5.68
N GLY A 65 1.97 10.68 -6.82
CA GLY A 65 3.14 9.91 -7.21
C GLY A 65 4.28 9.93 -6.20
N HIS A 66 4.39 11.01 -5.40
CA HIS A 66 5.40 11.10 -4.35
C HIS A 66 5.16 10.08 -3.20
N GLY A 67 3.98 9.46 -3.15
CA GLY A 67 3.66 8.41 -2.19
C GLY A 67 3.77 7.01 -2.75
N SER A 68 4.46 6.81 -3.86
CA SER A 68 4.54 5.52 -4.56
C SER A 68 5.06 4.37 -3.70
N ALA A 69 5.89 4.66 -2.69
CA ALA A 69 6.38 3.63 -1.78
C ALA A 69 5.23 2.88 -1.08
N LEU A 70 4.14 3.58 -0.76
CA LEU A 70 2.95 2.96 -0.19
C LEU A 70 2.32 1.99 -1.18
N LEU A 71 2.17 2.39 -2.44
CA LEU A 71 1.58 1.52 -3.46
C LEU A 71 2.42 0.26 -3.66
N TYR A 72 3.73 0.39 -3.76
CA TYR A 72 4.61 -0.78 -3.89
C TYR A 72 4.52 -1.70 -2.67
N SER A 73 4.42 -1.13 -1.47
CA SER A 73 4.25 -1.92 -0.25
C SER A 73 2.92 -2.67 -0.25
N LEU A 74 1.84 -2.04 -0.69
CA LEU A 74 0.53 -2.67 -0.84
C LEU A 74 0.59 -3.84 -1.84
N LEU A 75 1.22 -3.62 -3.00
CA LEU A 75 1.36 -4.66 -4.02
C LEU A 75 2.19 -5.84 -3.53
N HIS A 76 3.18 -5.58 -2.69
CA HIS A 76 3.99 -6.64 -2.10
C HIS A 76 3.18 -7.45 -1.09
N LEU A 77 2.39 -6.79 -0.24
CA LEU A 77 1.68 -7.42 0.85
C LEU A 77 0.41 -8.16 0.38
N PHE A 78 -0.29 -7.60 -0.60
CA PHE A 78 -1.51 -8.17 -1.16
C PHE A 78 -1.28 -8.73 -2.55
#